data_5ee8e8cbd329565d7e98e024382404fe
#
_entry.id   5ee8e8cbd329565d7e98e024382404fe
#
_cell.length_a   1.000
_cell.length_b   1.000
_cell.length_c   1.000
_cell.angle_alpha   90.00
_cell.angle_beta   90.00
_cell.angle_gamma   90.00
#
_symmetry.space_group_name_H-M   'P 1'
#
loop_
_entity.id
_entity.type
_entity.pdbx_description
1 polymer ?
#
loop_
_entity_poly.entity_id
_entity_poly.type
_entity_poly.pdbx_seq_one_letter_code
_entity_poly.pdbx_strand_id
1 'polypeptide(L)'
;MRQYDQRNLSMVMDFYEMTMSNGYFNTENADTRVAFDVFYRKNPDNGGFAIFAGLEQIIEYINDLHFSREDISYLREQGVFGEEFLEYLANFRFQGDIYAFREGTIMYPGEPVITVVAPLIDAQLAETAILLQVNHQSLIATKARRIVKAARGRAVSDFGARRAHNMDAAVYGARACCIGGAVGTATVLAGKMFDIPISGTMAHSWVMFYNDEFEAFKKYAENYPDGTVLLVDTYDVLESGIPNAIRVAKEVLEPMGKRLLGIRLDSGDLAYLSKKARKMLDDAGLTDCKIVVSNSLDEFTINSLLEQGACIDSFGVGERMITSKSEPVF
;
A
#
# COMPACT_ATOMS: atom_id res chain seq x y z
N MET A 1 -11.29 12.66 -12.00
CA MET A 1 -11.61 11.42 -11.24
C MET A 1 -11.08 10.22 -11.98
N ARG A 2 -10.27 9.40 -11.35
CA ARG A 2 -9.84 8.13 -11.96
C ARG A 2 -11.03 7.18 -12.02
N GLN A 3 -11.20 6.45 -13.13
CA GLN A 3 -12.37 5.58 -13.40
C GLN A 3 -12.61 4.45 -12.38
N TYR A 4 -11.75 4.30 -11.39
CA TYR A 4 -11.87 3.26 -10.37
C TYR A 4 -13.00 3.53 -9.39
N ASP A 5 -13.11 4.76 -8.91
CA ASP A 5 -14.10 5.12 -7.90
C ASP A 5 -15.15 6.06 -8.49
N GLN A 6 -16.29 5.47 -8.84
CA GLN A 6 -17.47 6.23 -9.29
C GLN A 6 -18.48 6.43 -8.15
N ARG A 7 -18.13 6.00 -6.92
CA ARG A 7 -18.96 6.20 -5.75
C ARG A 7 -18.94 7.67 -5.36
N ASN A 8 -20.11 8.21 -5.05
CA ASN A 8 -20.17 9.48 -4.33
C ASN A 8 -19.79 9.24 -2.87
N LEU A 9 -18.63 9.73 -2.46
CA LEU A 9 -18.08 9.58 -1.11
C LEU A 9 -18.35 10.80 -0.22
N SER A 10 -19.14 11.76 -0.66
CA SER A 10 -19.41 13.01 0.06
C SER A 10 -20.07 12.81 1.42
N MET A 11 -20.77 11.68 1.60
CA MET A 11 -21.38 11.30 2.88
C MET A 11 -20.44 10.52 3.81
N VAL A 12 -19.15 10.35 3.44
CA VAL A 12 -18.13 9.74 4.32
C VAL A 12 -17.63 10.82 5.28
N MET A 13 -18.42 11.08 6.30
CA MET A 13 -18.15 12.05 7.36
C MET A 13 -18.77 11.63 8.67
N ASP A 14 -18.27 12.14 9.77
CA ASP A 14 -18.90 11.97 11.06
C ASP A 14 -20.18 12.80 11.17
N PHE A 15 -21.21 12.29 11.83
CA PHE A 15 -22.51 12.94 11.92
C PHE A 15 -22.44 14.33 12.58
N TYR A 16 -21.48 14.55 13.48
CA TYR A 16 -21.30 15.86 14.10
C TYR A 16 -20.91 16.94 13.09
N GLU A 17 -20.19 16.61 12.05
CA GLU A 17 -19.82 17.58 10.99
C GLU A 17 -21.10 18.15 10.33
N MET A 18 -22.05 17.28 10.03
CA MET A 18 -23.32 17.64 9.44
C MET A 18 -24.19 18.46 10.42
N THR A 19 -24.29 18.04 11.68
CA THR A 19 -25.10 18.76 12.69
C THR A 19 -24.51 20.10 13.07
N MET A 20 -23.16 20.20 13.17
CA MET A 20 -22.48 21.48 13.38
C MET A 20 -22.65 22.40 12.18
N SER A 21 -22.50 21.87 10.96
CA SER A 21 -22.70 22.64 9.72
C SER A 21 -24.13 23.22 9.63
N ASN A 22 -25.15 22.43 9.99
CA ASN A 22 -26.52 22.93 10.10
C ASN A 22 -26.66 24.02 11.20
N GLY A 23 -25.97 23.85 12.33
CA GLY A 23 -25.92 24.85 13.38
C GLY A 23 -25.29 26.17 12.88
N TYR A 24 -24.16 26.10 12.21
CA TYR A 24 -23.48 27.26 11.62
C TYR A 24 -24.33 27.95 10.55
N PHE A 25 -25.00 27.18 9.68
CA PHE A 25 -25.90 27.70 8.64
C PHE A 25 -27.00 28.59 9.22
N ASN A 26 -27.50 28.29 10.39
CA ASN A 26 -28.53 29.03 11.09
C ASN A 26 -27.99 30.21 11.94
N THR A 27 -26.73 30.59 11.75
CA THR A 27 -26.10 31.71 12.47
C THR A 27 -25.59 32.80 11.51
N GLU A 28 -25.27 33.96 12.05
CA GLU A 28 -24.67 35.08 11.28
C GLU A 28 -23.21 34.79 10.85
N ASN A 29 -22.63 33.66 11.30
CA ASN A 29 -21.22 33.31 11.07
C ASN A 29 -21.02 32.24 9.98
N ALA A 30 -22.06 31.87 9.24
CA ALA A 30 -22.00 30.81 8.22
C ALA A 30 -20.87 31.04 7.18
N ASP A 31 -20.67 32.29 6.76
CA ASP A 31 -19.68 32.69 5.75
C ASP A 31 -18.28 33.03 6.33
N THR A 32 -18.09 32.85 7.64
CA THR A 32 -16.80 33.16 8.27
C THR A 32 -15.71 32.24 7.69
N ARG A 33 -14.65 32.83 7.16
CA ARG A 33 -13.48 32.06 6.70
C ARG A 33 -12.62 31.64 7.89
N VAL A 34 -12.25 30.38 7.90
CA VAL A 34 -11.41 29.75 8.94
C VAL A 34 -10.18 29.09 8.32
N ALA A 35 -9.19 28.81 9.14
CA ALA A 35 -8.05 27.96 8.80
C ALA A 35 -8.05 26.74 9.72
N PHE A 36 -8.18 25.55 9.14
CA PHE A 36 -8.10 24.28 9.86
C PHE A 36 -6.78 23.59 9.52
N ASP A 37 -6.01 23.28 10.54
CA ASP A 37 -4.71 22.63 10.41
C ASP A 37 -4.79 21.13 10.69
N VAL A 38 -4.24 20.34 9.78
CA VAL A 38 -4.04 18.91 9.95
C VAL A 38 -2.60 18.67 10.40
N PHE A 39 -2.44 18.03 11.55
CA PHE A 39 -1.15 17.66 12.10
C PHE A 39 -1.26 16.34 12.87
N TYR A 40 -0.17 15.60 13.00
CA TYR A 40 -0.20 14.38 13.80
C TYR A 40 0.43 14.61 15.19
N ARG A 41 0.02 13.78 16.16
CA ARG A 41 0.28 13.99 17.59
C ARG A 41 1.51 13.27 18.12
N LYS A 42 1.83 12.09 17.56
CA LYS A 42 2.96 11.25 17.97
C LYS A 42 3.50 10.43 16.80
N ASN A 43 4.79 10.14 16.80
CA ASN A 43 5.40 9.30 15.77
C ASN A 43 4.85 7.87 15.80
N PRO A 44 4.47 7.30 14.63
CA PRO A 44 4.04 5.91 14.54
C PRO A 44 5.16 4.93 14.96
N ASP A 45 4.77 3.79 15.54
CA ASP A 45 5.68 2.69 15.91
C ASP A 45 6.89 3.10 16.76
N ASN A 46 6.77 4.14 17.59
CA ASN A 46 7.89 4.74 18.34
C ASN A 46 9.07 5.17 17.45
N GLY A 47 8.78 5.51 16.19
CA GLY A 47 9.79 6.02 15.25
C GLY A 47 10.17 7.46 15.50
N GLY A 48 11.13 7.98 14.71
CA GLY A 48 11.61 9.36 14.82
C GLY A 48 10.90 10.36 13.91
N PHE A 49 10.04 9.90 12.99
CA PHE A 49 9.35 10.72 11.99
C PHE A 49 8.19 9.95 11.37
N ALA A 50 7.37 10.66 10.59
CA ALA A 50 6.41 10.05 9.66
C ALA A 50 6.62 10.53 8.23
N ILE A 51 6.03 9.85 7.26
CA ILE A 51 6.02 10.23 5.84
C ILE A 51 4.62 10.68 5.48
N PHE A 52 4.50 11.88 4.94
CA PHE A 52 3.22 12.42 4.48
C PHE A 52 2.77 11.74 3.19
N ALA A 53 1.52 11.27 3.16
CA ALA A 53 0.87 10.67 1.99
C ALA A 53 -0.65 10.80 2.08
N GLY A 54 -1.36 10.71 0.93
CA GLY A 54 -2.81 10.79 0.83
C GLY A 54 -3.33 12.08 0.18
N LEU A 55 -2.47 13.02 -0.17
CA LEU A 55 -2.86 14.32 -0.71
C LEU A 55 -3.61 14.21 -2.05
N GLU A 56 -3.18 13.32 -2.93
CA GLU A 56 -3.84 13.16 -4.24
C GLU A 56 -5.33 12.80 -4.07
N GLN A 57 -5.63 11.86 -3.17
CA GLN A 57 -7.00 11.43 -2.90
C GLN A 57 -7.83 12.50 -2.18
N ILE A 58 -7.20 13.32 -1.35
CA ILE A 58 -7.84 14.51 -0.74
C ILE A 58 -8.24 15.49 -1.84
N ILE A 59 -7.35 15.80 -2.78
CA ILE A 59 -7.63 16.71 -3.89
C ILE A 59 -8.76 16.16 -4.77
N GLU A 60 -8.73 14.85 -5.08
CA GLU A 60 -9.81 14.19 -5.83
C GLU A 60 -11.15 14.29 -5.11
N TYR A 61 -11.18 14.00 -3.79
CA TYR A 61 -12.38 14.10 -2.97
C TYR A 61 -12.96 15.52 -2.93
N ILE A 62 -12.12 16.50 -2.62
CA ILE A 62 -12.55 17.91 -2.51
C ILE A 62 -13.12 18.44 -3.82
N ASN A 63 -12.51 18.10 -4.96
CA ASN A 63 -12.99 18.52 -6.28
C ASN A 63 -14.33 17.87 -6.66
N ASP A 64 -14.63 16.69 -6.09
CA ASP A 64 -15.88 15.96 -6.35
C ASP A 64 -16.91 16.06 -5.22
N LEU A 65 -16.61 16.79 -4.16
CA LEU A 65 -17.47 16.90 -2.99
C LEU A 65 -18.80 17.59 -3.35
N HIS A 66 -19.88 16.80 -3.35
CA HIS A 66 -21.23 17.23 -3.67
C HIS A 66 -22.28 16.27 -3.09
N PHE A 67 -23.46 16.75 -2.81
CA PHE A 67 -24.57 15.92 -2.34
C PHE A 67 -25.54 15.62 -3.48
N SER A 68 -25.75 14.33 -3.75
CA SER A 68 -26.69 13.86 -4.77
C SER A 68 -28.14 14.06 -4.32
N ARG A 69 -29.09 13.88 -5.25
CA ARG A 69 -30.52 13.91 -4.89
C ARG A 69 -30.89 12.79 -3.92
N GLU A 70 -30.25 11.65 -4.05
CA GLU A 70 -30.44 10.51 -3.16
C GLU A 70 -29.92 10.83 -1.75
N ASP A 71 -28.75 11.48 -1.63
CA ASP A 71 -28.20 11.93 -0.35
C ASP A 71 -29.14 12.91 0.35
N ILE A 72 -29.64 13.92 -0.38
CA ILE A 72 -30.59 14.90 0.14
C ILE A 72 -31.91 14.25 0.58
N SER A 73 -32.42 13.27 -0.19
CA SER A 73 -33.61 12.50 0.19
C SER A 73 -33.40 11.73 1.48
N TYR A 74 -32.26 11.04 1.60
CA TYR A 74 -31.89 10.32 2.82
C TYR A 74 -31.78 11.26 4.03
N LEU A 75 -31.10 12.39 3.90
CA LEU A 75 -30.96 13.37 5.00
C LEU A 75 -32.31 13.95 5.42
N ARG A 76 -33.23 14.18 4.47
CA ARG A 76 -34.60 14.64 4.75
C ARG A 76 -35.38 13.61 5.55
N GLU A 77 -35.25 12.33 5.21
CA GLU A 77 -35.92 11.24 5.94
C GLU A 77 -35.45 11.08 7.39
N GLN A 78 -34.23 11.54 7.70
CA GLN A 78 -33.74 11.54 9.07
C GLN A 78 -34.50 12.54 9.97
N GLY A 79 -35.14 13.56 9.39
CA GLY A 79 -35.96 14.53 10.13
C GLY A 79 -35.18 15.47 11.07
N VAL A 80 -33.86 15.58 10.87
CA VAL A 80 -32.96 16.40 11.73
C VAL A 80 -32.71 17.79 11.14
N PHE A 81 -32.73 17.90 9.80
CA PHE A 81 -32.31 19.09 9.08
C PHE A 81 -33.49 19.84 8.47
N GLY A 82 -33.46 21.18 8.51
CA GLY A 82 -34.44 22.02 7.85
C GLY A 82 -34.28 22.07 6.33
N GLU A 83 -35.38 22.34 5.60
CA GLU A 83 -35.36 22.36 4.13
C GLU A 83 -34.37 23.36 3.55
N GLU A 84 -34.17 24.52 4.17
CA GLU A 84 -33.22 25.53 3.72
C GLU A 84 -31.77 25.03 3.74
N PHE A 85 -31.39 24.29 4.78
CA PHE A 85 -30.06 23.66 4.86
C PHE A 85 -29.92 22.52 3.85
N LEU A 86 -30.97 21.72 3.64
CA LEU A 86 -30.97 20.65 2.62
C LEU A 86 -30.84 21.23 1.20
N GLU A 87 -31.46 22.36 0.93
CA GLU A 87 -31.31 23.10 -0.35
C GLU A 87 -29.87 23.64 -0.50
N TYR A 88 -29.29 24.19 0.56
CA TYR A 88 -27.88 24.59 0.60
C TYR A 88 -26.96 23.42 0.24
N LEU A 89 -27.13 22.26 0.88
CA LEU A 89 -26.34 21.06 0.59
C LEU A 89 -26.50 20.55 -0.85
N ALA A 90 -27.74 20.60 -1.40
CA ALA A 90 -28.01 20.21 -2.80
C ALA A 90 -27.20 21.02 -3.82
N ASN A 91 -26.87 22.27 -3.48
CA ASN A 91 -26.09 23.18 -4.31
C ASN A 91 -24.62 23.29 -3.85
N PHE A 92 -24.23 22.55 -2.83
CA PHE A 92 -22.91 22.65 -2.22
C PHE A 92 -21.79 22.32 -3.21
N ARG A 93 -20.76 23.16 -3.21
CA ARG A 93 -19.46 22.93 -3.82
C ARG A 93 -18.41 23.58 -2.93
N PHE A 94 -17.36 22.84 -2.63
CA PHE A 94 -16.30 23.36 -1.79
C PHE A 94 -15.69 24.65 -2.34
N GLN A 95 -15.58 25.67 -1.47
CA GLN A 95 -15.06 27.00 -1.78
C GLN A 95 -13.90 27.33 -0.84
N GLY A 96 -12.69 26.93 -1.21
CA GLY A 96 -11.54 27.18 -0.33
C GLY A 96 -10.22 26.86 -1.00
N ASP A 97 -9.16 27.08 -0.23
CA ASP A 97 -7.79 26.79 -0.60
C ASP A 97 -7.20 25.74 0.34
N ILE A 98 -6.41 24.83 -0.23
CA ILE A 98 -5.69 23.82 0.54
C ILE A 98 -4.19 24.03 0.33
N TYR A 99 -3.47 24.27 1.42
CA TYR A 99 -2.01 24.34 1.46
C TYR A 99 -1.51 23.05 2.08
N ALA A 100 -0.57 22.36 1.44
CA ALA A 100 -0.10 21.07 1.92
C ALA A 100 1.37 20.83 1.62
N PHE A 101 1.99 19.97 2.40
CA PHE A 101 3.29 19.38 2.05
C PHE A 101 3.17 18.53 0.78
N ARG A 102 4.30 18.33 0.11
CA ARG A 102 4.37 17.33 -0.97
C ARG A 102 4.40 15.93 -0.37
N GLU A 103 3.72 14.99 -1.01
CA GLU A 103 3.79 13.59 -0.60
C GLU A 103 5.23 13.08 -0.62
N GLY A 104 5.55 12.18 0.31
CA GLY A 104 6.91 11.70 0.55
C GLY A 104 7.75 12.60 1.46
N THR A 105 7.26 13.79 1.84
CA THR A 105 7.94 14.68 2.79
C THR A 105 7.98 14.04 4.18
N ILE A 106 9.13 14.15 4.85
CA ILE A 106 9.26 13.82 6.28
C ILE A 106 8.54 14.89 7.09
N MET A 107 7.74 14.46 8.05
CA MET A 107 6.99 15.33 8.95
C MET A 107 7.20 14.94 10.42
N TYR A 108 6.95 15.90 11.31
CA TYR A 108 7.15 15.76 12.76
C TYR A 108 5.86 16.11 13.54
N PRO A 109 5.68 15.57 14.77
CA PRO A 109 4.50 15.84 15.58
C PRO A 109 4.24 17.34 15.82
N GLY A 110 2.96 17.75 15.68
CA GLY A 110 2.55 19.13 15.90
C GLY A 110 2.83 20.11 14.76
N GLU A 111 3.44 19.64 13.66
CA GLU A 111 3.69 20.44 12.46
C GLU A 111 2.49 20.37 11.54
N PRO A 112 1.86 21.51 11.16
CA PRO A 112 0.77 21.51 10.18
C PRO A 112 1.25 20.99 8.82
N VAL A 113 0.66 19.89 8.35
CA VAL A 113 1.00 19.27 7.06
C VAL A 113 -0.01 19.59 5.97
N ILE A 114 -1.24 19.94 6.36
CA ILE A 114 -2.28 20.51 5.52
C ILE A 114 -2.93 21.66 6.29
N THR A 115 -3.19 22.77 5.62
CA THR A 115 -4.02 23.86 6.10
C THR A 115 -5.15 24.08 5.11
N VAL A 116 -6.40 23.95 5.57
CA VAL A 116 -7.62 24.23 4.80
C VAL A 116 -8.10 25.64 5.15
N VAL A 117 -8.12 26.54 4.19
CA VAL A 117 -8.63 27.92 4.35
C VAL A 117 -9.93 28.07 3.56
N ALA A 118 -11.07 28.03 4.24
CA ALA A 118 -12.38 27.95 3.60
C ALA A 118 -13.47 28.65 4.44
N PRO A 119 -14.69 28.86 3.92
CA PRO A 119 -15.85 29.10 4.77
C PRO A 119 -16.01 27.99 5.81
N LEU A 120 -16.54 28.34 6.98
CA LEU A 120 -16.58 27.43 8.13
C LEU A 120 -17.29 26.09 7.82
N ILE A 121 -18.38 26.11 7.10
CA ILE A 121 -19.14 24.91 6.72
C ILE A 121 -18.31 24.03 5.76
N ASP A 122 -17.66 24.65 4.79
CA ASP A 122 -16.81 23.94 3.80
C ASP A 122 -15.65 23.21 4.48
N ALA A 123 -14.95 23.91 5.39
CA ALA A 123 -13.86 23.31 6.15
C ALA A 123 -14.34 22.15 7.04
N GLN A 124 -15.51 22.31 7.67
CA GLN A 124 -16.09 21.30 8.56
C GLN A 124 -16.50 20.03 7.79
N LEU A 125 -17.19 20.16 6.66
CA LEU A 125 -17.65 19.02 5.87
C LEU A 125 -16.52 18.21 5.19
N ALA A 126 -15.29 18.71 5.21
CA ALA A 126 -14.14 18.03 4.64
C ALA A 126 -13.29 17.28 5.67
N GLU A 127 -13.51 17.46 6.96
CA GLU A 127 -12.64 17.03 8.05
C GLU A 127 -12.38 15.51 8.04
N THR A 128 -13.41 14.70 8.22
CA THR A 128 -13.25 13.23 8.31
C THR A 128 -12.59 12.65 7.07
N ALA A 129 -12.97 13.07 5.87
CA ALA A 129 -12.42 12.52 4.65
C ALA A 129 -10.92 12.85 4.50
N ILE A 130 -10.49 14.06 4.85
CA ILE A 130 -9.09 14.46 4.87
C ILE A 130 -8.31 13.60 5.86
N LEU A 131 -8.80 13.48 7.09
CA LEU A 131 -8.13 12.69 8.14
C LEU A 131 -8.03 11.20 7.78
N LEU A 132 -9.06 10.60 7.18
CA LEU A 132 -9.04 9.20 6.74
C LEU A 132 -7.91 8.94 5.74
N GLN A 133 -7.77 9.80 4.72
CA GLN A 133 -6.75 9.63 3.68
C GLN A 133 -5.35 9.81 4.24
N VAL A 134 -5.13 10.86 5.03
CA VAL A 134 -3.81 11.13 5.64
C VAL A 134 -3.42 10.05 6.63
N ASN A 135 -4.31 9.64 7.54
CA ASN A 135 -4.03 8.61 8.53
C ASN A 135 -3.60 7.31 7.87
N HIS A 136 -4.44 6.76 6.98
CA HIS A 136 -4.16 5.47 6.36
C HIS A 136 -2.86 5.51 5.54
N GLN A 137 -2.76 6.44 4.59
CA GLN A 137 -1.65 6.44 3.66
C GLN A 137 -0.33 6.86 4.31
N SER A 138 -0.33 7.80 5.25
CA SER A 138 0.89 8.20 5.95
C SER A 138 1.42 7.11 6.89
N LEU A 139 0.55 6.38 7.58
CA LEU A 139 0.96 5.23 8.40
C LEU A 139 1.62 4.15 7.54
N ILE A 140 1.02 3.80 6.41
CA ILE A 140 1.55 2.78 5.50
C ILE A 140 2.87 3.26 4.84
N ALA A 141 2.93 4.50 4.34
CA ALA A 141 4.16 5.06 3.77
C ALA A 141 5.30 5.10 4.77
N THR A 142 5.02 5.47 6.01
CA THR A 142 6.01 5.48 7.11
C THR A 142 6.52 4.08 7.40
N LYS A 143 5.63 3.09 7.49
CA LYS A 143 5.99 1.69 7.70
C LYS A 143 6.84 1.16 6.55
N ALA A 144 6.42 1.41 5.31
CA ALA A 144 7.17 1.03 4.11
C ALA A 144 8.58 1.67 4.11
N ARG A 145 8.70 2.95 4.45
CA ARG A 145 10.00 3.62 4.52
C ARG A 145 10.96 2.97 5.52
N ARG A 146 10.46 2.55 6.67
CA ARG A 146 11.28 1.85 7.68
C ARG A 146 11.77 0.51 7.16
N ILE A 147 10.90 -0.25 6.50
CA ILE A 147 11.21 -1.54 5.89
C ILE A 147 12.24 -1.38 4.76
N VAL A 148 12.02 -0.41 3.85
CA VAL A 148 12.96 -0.11 2.76
C VAL A 148 14.33 0.32 3.29
N LYS A 149 14.37 1.11 4.36
CA LYS A 149 15.64 1.49 5.01
C LYS A 149 16.36 0.26 5.58
N ALA A 150 15.65 -0.64 6.24
CA ALA A 150 16.21 -1.88 6.77
C ALA A 150 16.75 -2.82 5.69
N ALA A 151 16.22 -2.77 4.46
CA ALA A 151 16.67 -3.56 3.32
C ALA A 151 18.05 -3.14 2.78
N ARG A 152 18.65 -2.05 3.25
CA ARG A 152 20.02 -1.60 2.93
C ARG A 152 20.28 -1.54 1.42
N GLY A 153 19.37 -0.91 0.67
CA GLY A 153 19.46 -0.73 -0.78
C GLY A 153 18.93 -1.88 -1.63
N ARG A 154 18.47 -2.97 -1.01
CA ARG A 154 17.80 -4.05 -1.73
C ARG A 154 16.35 -3.67 -2.06
N ALA A 155 15.85 -4.17 -3.18
CA ALA A 155 14.47 -3.92 -3.60
C ALA A 155 13.46 -4.49 -2.60
N VAL A 156 12.40 -3.72 -2.32
CA VAL A 156 11.25 -4.14 -1.52
C VAL A 156 10.01 -3.96 -2.37
N SER A 157 9.20 -5.03 -2.52
CA SER A 157 7.91 -4.99 -3.20
C SER A 157 6.77 -5.26 -2.22
N ASP A 158 5.63 -4.61 -2.46
CA ASP A 158 4.41 -4.86 -1.70
C ASP A 158 3.72 -6.15 -2.18
N PHE A 159 3.59 -7.11 -1.26
CA PHE A 159 2.85 -8.37 -1.44
C PHE A 159 1.66 -8.48 -0.46
N GLY A 160 1.14 -7.34 -0.02
CA GLY A 160 0.22 -7.27 1.11
C GLY A 160 -1.27 -7.27 0.77
N ALA A 161 -1.69 -7.14 -0.50
CA ALA A 161 -3.08 -6.89 -0.89
C ALA A 161 -4.13 -7.73 -0.12
N ARG A 162 -3.94 -9.05 -0.05
CA ARG A 162 -4.88 -9.98 0.63
C ARG A 162 -4.92 -9.84 2.16
N ARG A 163 -4.04 -9.04 2.74
CA ARG A 163 -3.93 -8.77 4.19
C ARG A 163 -4.35 -7.35 4.56
N ALA A 164 -4.62 -6.50 3.58
CA ALA A 164 -5.16 -5.17 3.81
C ALA A 164 -6.57 -5.24 4.42
N HIS A 165 -6.99 -4.19 5.11
CA HIS A 165 -8.26 -4.19 5.85
C HIS A 165 -9.49 -4.17 4.95
N ASN A 166 -9.38 -3.72 3.70
CA ASN A 166 -10.40 -3.81 2.65
C ASN A 166 -9.77 -3.55 1.26
N MET A 167 -10.59 -3.48 0.21
CA MET A 167 -10.11 -3.28 -1.17
C MET A 167 -9.45 -1.92 -1.35
N ASP A 168 -10.04 -0.84 -0.83
CA ASP A 168 -9.48 0.51 -0.93
C ASP A 168 -8.15 0.60 -0.17
N ALA A 169 -8.08 0.00 1.03
CA ALA A 169 -6.83 -0.09 1.79
C ALA A 169 -5.74 -0.87 1.05
N ALA A 170 -6.09 -1.89 0.26
CA ALA A 170 -5.12 -2.59 -0.58
C ALA A 170 -4.60 -1.70 -1.71
N VAL A 171 -5.48 -0.97 -2.39
CA VAL A 171 -5.14 -0.12 -3.54
C VAL A 171 -4.34 1.11 -3.11
N TYR A 172 -4.86 1.88 -2.15
CA TYR A 172 -4.19 3.10 -1.65
C TYR A 172 -2.99 2.77 -0.77
N GLY A 173 -3.03 1.63 -0.06
CA GLY A 173 -1.88 1.12 0.68
C GLY A 173 -0.71 0.74 -0.22
N ALA A 174 -0.95 0.10 -1.36
CA ALA A 174 0.09 -0.18 -2.36
C ALA A 174 0.73 1.11 -2.89
N ARG A 175 -0.07 2.15 -3.17
CA ARG A 175 0.42 3.48 -3.53
C ARG A 175 1.30 4.07 -2.42
N ALA A 176 0.81 4.03 -1.19
CA ALA A 176 1.55 4.53 -0.03
C ALA A 176 2.87 3.78 0.21
N CYS A 177 2.90 2.46 -0.01
CA CYS A 177 4.15 1.68 0.03
C CYS A 177 5.19 2.22 -0.96
N CYS A 178 4.77 2.59 -2.17
CA CYS A 178 5.67 3.16 -3.18
C CYS A 178 6.15 4.57 -2.81
N ILE A 179 5.29 5.41 -2.22
CA ILE A 179 5.70 6.70 -1.64
C ILE A 179 6.77 6.47 -0.55
N GLY A 180 6.63 5.42 0.25
CA GLY A 180 7.62 4.98 1.25
C GLY A 180 8.91 4.41 0.66
N GLY A 181 8.96 4.15 -0.66
CA GLY A 181 10.14 3.68 -1.39
C GLY A 181 10.09 2.21 -1.83
N ALA A 182 8.95 1.53 -1.76
CA ALA A 182 8.77 0.23 -2.41
C ALA A 182 8.86 0.37 -3.92
N VAL A 183 9.47 -0.61 -4.61
CA VAL A 183 9.73 -0.55 -6.06
C VAL A 183 8.58 -1.08 -6.90
N GLY A 184 7.57 -1.71 -6.30
CA GLY A 184 6.44 -2.29 -7.00
C GLY A 184 5.44 -2.93 -6.05
N THR A 185 4.34 -3.42 -6.61
CA THR A 185 3.24 -4.06 -5.87
C THR A 185 2.72 -5.30 -6.58
N ALA A 186 2.15 -6.25 -5.83
CA ALA A 186 1.38 -7.35 -6.38
C ALA A 186 -0.10 -6.96 -6.62
N THR A 187 -0.53 -5.76 -6.24
CA THR A 187 -1.89 -5.26 -6.40
C THR A 187 -2.09 -4.71 -7.82
N VAL A 188 -2.63 -5.55 -8.71
CA VAL A 188 -2.76 -5.24 -10.14
C VAL A 188 -3.53 -3.95 -10.40
N LEU A 189 -4.60 -3.70 -9.64
CA LEU A 189 -5.38 -2.47 -9.79
C LEU A 189 -4.58 -1.22 -9.41
N ALA A 190 -3.78 -1.27 -8.35
CA ALA A 190 -2.90 -0.17 -7.97
C ALA A 190 -1.84 0.11 -9.05
N GLY A 191 -1.28 -0.95 -9.66
CA GLY A 191 -0.39 -0.82 -10.80
C GLY A 191 -1.03 -0.03 -11.95
N LYS A 192 -2.28 -0.40 -12.31
CA LYS A 192 -3.05 0.28 -13.36
C LYS A 192 -3.37 1.74 -13.02
N MET A 193 -3.78 2.01 -11.77
CA MET A 193 -4.23 3.35 -11.35
C MET A 193 -3.10 4.36 -11.21
N PHE A 194 -1.98 3.91 -10.66
CA PHE A 194 -0.88 4.78 -10.23
C PHE A 194 0.39 4.61 -11.04
N ASP A 195 0.34 3.81 -12.12
CA ASP A 195 1.50 3.48 -12.96
C ASP A 195 2.68 2.89 -12.15
N ILE A 196 2.34 2.02 -11.19
CA ILE A 196 3.30 1.32 -10.34
C ILE A 196 3.67 0.00 -10.99
N PRO A 197 4.97 -0.37 -11.06
CA PRO A 197 5.37 -1.67 -11.56
C PRO A 197 4.69 -2.81 -10.79
N ILE A 198 4.03 -3.71 -11.51
CA ILE A 198 3.46 -4.91 -10.90
C ILE A 198 4.50 -6.01 -10.84
N SER A 199 4.59 -6.70 -9.71
CA SER A 199 5.50 -7.81 -9.52
C SER A 199 4.83 -8.93 -8.72
N GLY A 200 5.28 -10.14 -8.97
CA GLY A 200 4.79 -11.32 -8.29
C GLY A 200 5.39 -12.58 -8.92
N THR A 201 5.17 -13.70 -8.27
CA THR A 201 5.57 -15.02 -8.75
C THR A 201 4.36 -15.95 -8.67
N MET A 202 4.59 -17.25 -8.50
CA MET A 202 3.54 -18.22 -8.25
C MET A 202 3.20 -18.32 -6.74
N ALA A 203 2.12 -18.99 -6.40
CA ALA A 203 1.80 -19.45 -5.05
C ALA A 203 2.09 -20.97 -4.91
N HIS A 204 2.16 -21.47 -3.67
CA HIS A 204 2.35 -22.90 -3.39
C HIS A 204 1.28 -23.77 -4.07
N SER A 205 0.04 -23.27 -4.21
CA SER A 205 -1.05 -23.98 -4.89
C SER A 205 -0.75 -24.29 -6.36
N TRP A 206 0.07 -23.46 -7.05
CA TRP A 206 0.54 -23.78 -8.40
C TRP A 206 1.41 -25.03 -8.39
N VAL A 207 2.37 -25.10 -7.47
CA VAL A 207 3.27 -26.25 -7.36
C VAL A 207 2.50 -27.51 -6.96
N MET A 208 1.58 -27.38 -6.01
CA MET A 208 0.75 -28.50 -5.50
C MET A 208 -0.29 -29.00 -6.51
N PHE A 209 -0.62 -28.22 -7.54
CA PHE A 209 -1.55 -28.63 -8.58
C PHE A 209 -0.96 -29.73 -9.48
N TYR A 210 0.35 -29.75 -9.66
CA TYR A 210 1.05 -30.77 -10.44
C TYR A 210 1.48 -31.95 -9.58
N ASN A 211 1.58 -33.13 -10.19
CA ASN A 211 2.04 -34.34 -9.47
C ASN A 211 3.53 -34.32 -9.13
N ASP A 212 4.31 -33.45 -9.79
CA ASP A 212 5.76 -33.33 -9.64
C ASP A 212 6.15 -31.85 -9.65
N GLU A 213 7.00 -31.47 -8.72
CA GLU A 213 7.49 -30.09 -8.55
C GLU A 213 8.29 -29.60 -9.79
N PHE A 214 9.10 -30.48 -10.38
CA PHE A 214 9.81 -30.15 -11.62
C PHE A 214 8.85 -29.82 -12.74
N GLU A 215 7.77 -30.60 -12.94
CA GLU A 215 6.76 -30.33 -13.96
C GLU A 215 6.07 -28.99 -13.71
N ALA A 216 5.75 -28.67 -12.45
CA ALA A 216 5.17 -27.37 -12.10
C ALA A 216 6.08 -26.20 -12.48
N PHE A 217 7.37 -26.31 -12.16
CA PHE A 217 8.38 -25.29 -12.49
C PHE A 217 8.62 -25.17 -13.99
N LYS A 218 8.71 -26.32 -14.69
CA LYS A 218 8.83 -26.37 -16.15
C LYS A 218 7.67 -25.67 -16.83
N LYS A 219 6.42 -25.97 -16.43
CA LYS A 219 5.23 -25.32 -16.99
C LYS A 219 5.21 -23.82 -16.74
N TYR A 220 5.68 -23.37 -15.59
CA TYR A 220 5.79 -21.94 -15.32
C TYR A 220 6.85 -21.29 -16.23
N ALA A 221 8.02 -21.90 -16.35
CA ALA A 221 9.12 -21.41 -17.19
C ALA A 221 8.75 -21.36 -18.67
N GLU A 222 8.02 -22.38 -19.18
CA GLU A 222 7.53 -22.41 -20.56
C GLU A 222 6.58 -21.25 -20.86
N ASN A 223 5.73 -20.87 -19.89
CA ASN A 223 4.76 -19.77 -20.04
C ASN A 223 5.39 -18.38 -19.83
N TYR A 224 6.41 -18.27 -18.97
CA TYR A 224 7.03 -16.99 -18.57
C TYR A 224 8.55 -17.03 -18.65
N PRO A 225 9.14 -17.34 -19.85
CA PRO A 225 10.57 -17.61 -19.96
C PRO A 225 11.45 -16.39 -19.66
N ASP A 226 10.95 -15.17 -19.86
CA ASP A 226 11.67 -13.92 -19.60
C ASP A 226 11.49 -13.41 -18.15
N GLY A 227 10.60 -14.01 -17.37
CA GLY A 227 10.22 -13.55 -16.03
C GLY A 227 10.26 -14.66 -14.98
N THR A 228 10.97 -15.78 -15.23
CA THR A 228 10.89 -16.95 -14.36
C THR A 228 11.57 -16.72 -13.02
N VAL A 229 10.75 -16.68 -11.95
CA VAL A 229 11.16 -16.77 -10.55
C VAL A 229 10.39 -17.92 -9.89
N LEU A 230 11.07 -18.91 -9.35
CA LEU A 230 10.47 -20.16 -8.87
C LEU A 230 10.36 -20.17 -7.34
N LEU A 231 9.20 -20.56 -6.82
CA LEU A 231 8.92 -20.72 -5.39
C LEU A 231 9.38 -22.13 -4.95
N VAL A 232 10.50 -22.20 -4.23
CA VAL A 232 11.24 -23.47 -4.01
C VAL A 232 11.01 -24.12 -2.67
N ASP A 233 10.08 -23.61 -1.87
CA ASP A 233 9.83 -24.08 -0.50
C ASP A 233 8.45 -24.72 -0.30
N THR A 234 7.84 -25.23 -1.38
CA THR A 234 6.56 -25.94 -1.27
C THR A 234 6.72 -27.26 -0.53
N TYR A 235 7.82 -27.96 -0.74
CA TYR A 235 8.16 -29.25 -0.08
C TYR A 235 9.46 -29.09 0.69
N ASP A 236 10.59 -29.52 0.13
CA ASP A 236 11.91 -29.34 0.73
C ASP A 236 12.78 -28.44 -0.13
N VAL A 237 13.29 -27.37 0.47
CA VAL A 237 14.07 -26.35 -0.24
C VAL A 237 15.36 -26.94 -0.82
N LEU A 238 16.09 -27.74 -0.04
CA LEU A 238 17.45 -28.18 -0.37
C LEU A 238 17.46 -29.51 -1.13
N GLU A 239 16.51 -30.41 -0.84
CA GLU A 239 16.45 -31.75 -1.43
C GLU A 239 15.57 -31.79 -2.70
N SER A 240 14.66 -30.86 -2.87
CA SER A 240 13.69 -30.83 -3.98
C SER A 240 13.67 -29.47 -4.71
N GLY A 241 13.29 -28.39 -4.04
CA GLY A 241 12.99 -27.12 -4.68
C GLY A 241 14.16 -26.52 -5.47
N ILE A 242 15.33 -26.36 -4.84
CA ILE A 242 16.50 -25.80 -5.53
C ILE A 242 17.05 -26.77 -6.61
N PRO A 243 17.19 -28.09 -6.35
CA PRO A 243 17.56 -29.02 -7.40
C PRO A 243 16.66 -28.97 -8.63
N ASN A 244 15.32 -28.93 -8.45
CA ASN A 244 14.37 -28.82 -9.54
C ASN A 244 14.45 -27.45 -10.25
N ALA A 245 14.67 -26.35 -9.54
CA ALA A 245 14.88 -25.04 -10.12
C ALA A 245 16.15 -24.99 -11.00
N ILE A 246 17.25 -25.56 -10.53
CA ILE A 246 18.50 -25.69 -11.30
C ILE A 246 18.27 -26.55 -12.54
N ARG A 247 17.53 -27.63 -12.39
CA ARG A 247 17.20 -28.52 -13.51
C ARG A 247 16.37 -27.79 -14.58
N VAL A 248 15.35 -27.02 -14.18
CA VAL A 248 14.55 -26.18 -15.10
C VAL A 248 15.41 -25.12 -15.77
N ALA A 249 16.33 -24.49 -15.05
CA ALA A 249 17.24 -23.53 -15.66
C ALA A 249 18.02 -24.15 -16.81
N LYS A 250 18.58 -25.35 -16.61
CA LYS A 250 19.44 -26.05 -17.57
C LYS A 250 18.70 -26.79 -18.68
N GLU A 251 17.63 -27.50 -18.33
CA GLU A 251 16.90 -28.37 -19.27
C GLU A 251 15.82 -27.63 -20.06
N VAL A 252 15.31 -26.49 -19.54
CA VAL A 252 14.18 -25.76 -20.15
C VAL A 252 14.60 -24.37 -20.62
N LEU A 253 15.12 -23.54 -19.71
CA LEU A 253 15.39 -22.13 -20.04
C LEU A 253 16.64 -21.94 -20.91
N GLU A 254 17.78 -22.59 -20.58
CA GLU A 254 19.02 -22.47 -21.38
C GLU A 254 18.82 -22.89 -22.85
N PRO A 255 18.13 -24.00 -23.19
CA PRO A 255 17.83 -24.35 -24.57
C PRO A 255 16.98 -23.30 -25.31
N MET A 256 16.18 -22.52 -24.59
CA MET A 256 15.38 -21.42 -25.15
C MET A 256 16.20 -20.11 -25.25
N GLY A 257 17.46 -20.09 -24.87
CA GLY A 257 18.28 -18.89 -24.77
C GLY A 257 17.86 -17.95 -23.64
N LYS A 258 17.17 -18.49 -22.61
CA LYS A 258 16.64 -17.75 -21.45
C LYS A 258 17.37 -18.13 -20.17
N ARG A 259 17.13 -17.37 -19.10
CA ARG A 259 17.77 -17.58 -17.80
C ARG A 259 16.75 -17.64 -16.68
N LEU A 260 17.05 -18.43 -15.64
CA LEU A 260 16.33 -18.38 -14.39
C LEU A 260 16.66 -17.06 -13.67
N LEU A 261 15.70 -16.14 -13.58
CA LEU A 261 15.91 -14.83 -12.97
C LEU A 261 16.04 -14.91 -11.45
N GLY A 262 15.36 -15.85 -10.81
CA GLY A 262 15.45 -15.99 -9.36
C GLY A 262 14.71 -17.18 -8.81
N ILE A 263 14.95 -17.40 -7.52
CA ILE A 263 14.17 -18.29 -6.66
C ILE A 263 13.52 -17.48 -5.54
N ARG A 264 12.40 -17.96 -4.99
CA ARG A 264 11.75 -17.36 -3.83
C ARG A 264 11.68 -18.35 -2.66
N LEU A 265 12.07 -17.85 -1.49
CA LEU A 265 11.94 -18.50 -0.19
C LEU A 265 10.87 -17.80 0.63
N ASP A 266 9.84 -18.51 1.08
CA ASP A 266 8.68 -17.99 1.81
C ASP A 266 8.52 -18.61 3.20
N SER A 267 9.41 -19.54 3.59
CA SER A 267 9.32 -20.29 4.86
C SER A 267 10.69 -20.78 5.37
N GLY A 268 10.70 -21.27 6.62
CA GLY A 268 11.88 -21.85 7.26
C GLY A 268 12.88 -20.82 7.79
N ASP A 269 14.09 -21.27 8.09
CA ASP A 269 15.20 -20.38 8.48
C ASP A 269 15.78 -19.69 7.23
N LEU A 270 15.27 -18.50 6.94
CA LEU A 270 15.61 -17.74 5.74
C LEU A 270 17.09 -17.36 5.67
N ALA A 271 17.75 -17.14 6.81
CA ALA A 271 19.17 -16.83 6.84
C ALA A 271 20.02 -18.06 6.47
N TYR A 272 19.70 -19.20 7.03
CA TYR A 272 20.37 -20.46 6.70
C TYR A 272 20.08 -20.89 5.26
N LEU A 273 18.79 -20.92 4.87
CA LEU A 273 18.36 -21.40 3.57
C LEU A 273 18.91 -20.54 2.43
N SER A 274 18.89 -19.20 2.57
CA SER A 274 19.43 -18.31 1.51
C SER A 274 20.93 -18.51 1.27
N LYS A 275 21.72 -18.76 2.33
CA LYS A 275 23.15 -19.08 2.19
C LYS A 275 23.39 -20.42 1.51
N LYS A 276 22.59 -21.44 1.85
CA LYS A 276 22.66 -22.75 1.18
C LYS A 276 22.21 -22.65 -0.27
N ALA A 277 21.10 -21.96 -0.52
CA ALA A 277 20.58 -21.71 -1.86
C ALA A 277 21.62 -21.02 -2.75
N ARG A 278 22.26 -19.94 -2.25
CA ARG A 278 23.30 -19.22 -3.00
C ARG A 278 24.45 -20.15 -3.40
N LYS A 279 24.93 -20.95 -2.44
CA LYS A 279 25.99 -21.91 -2.73
C LYS A 279 25.57 -22.92 -3.81
N MET A 280 24.39 -23.52 -3.73
CA MET A 280 23.91 -24.52 -4.71
C MET A 280 23.73 -23.90 -6.11
N LEU A 281 23.22 -22.68 -6.18
CA LEU A 281 23.07 -21.94 -7.43
C LEU A 281 24.43 -21.59 -8.06
N ASP A 282 25.41 -21.16 -7.25
CA ASP A 282 26.78 -20.86 -7.70
C ASP A 282 27.50 -22.11 -8.19
N ASP A 283 27.41 -23.21 -7.42
CA ASP A 283 27.99 -24.51 -7.82
C ASP A 283 27.38 -25.03 -9.13
N ALA A 284 26.13 -24.65 -9.45
CA ALA A 284 25.47 -24.97 -10.72
C ALA A 284 25.76 -23.96 -11.86
N GLY A 285 26.54 -22.90 -11.61
CA GLY A 285 26.86 -21.85 -12.59
C GLY A 285 25.78 -20.78 -12.75
N LEU A 286 24.78 -20.75 -11.86
CA LEU A 286 23.66 -19.75 -11.87
C LEU A 286 23.96 -18.57 -10.93
N THR A 287 25.13 -17.95 -11.11
CA THR A 287 25.65 -16.89 -10.21
C THR A 287 24.85 -15.59 -10.27
N ASP A 288 24.10 -15.37 -11.32
CA ASP A 288 23.23 -14.20 -11.53
C ASP A 288 21.77 -14.42 -11.09
N CYS A 289 21.38 -15.67 -10.80
CA CYS A 289 20.07 -16.01 -10.28
C CYS A 289 19.84 -15.34 -8.92
N LYS A 290 18.75 -14.54 -8.79
CA LYS A 290 18.43 -13.77 -7.60
C LYS A 290 17.71 -14.59 -6.55
N ILE A 291 17.89 -14.22 -5.28
CA ILE A 291 17.17 -14.81 -4.15
C ILE A 291 16.19 -13.79 -3.60
N VAL A 292 14.91 -14.06 -3.80
CA VAL A 292 13.79 -13.27 -3.27
C VAL A 292 13.31 -13.93 -1.97
N VAL A 293 13.07 -13.12 -0.94
CA VAL A 293 12.55 -13.64 0.33
C VAL A 293 11.24 -12.95 0.68
N SER A 294 10.29 -13.73 1.15
CA SER A 294 9.00 -13.25 1.65
C SER A 294 8.63 -13.98 2.96
N ASN A 295 7.43 -13.75 3.49
CA ASN A 295 6.91 -14.27 4.76
C ASN A 295 7.25 -13.45 6.00
N SER A 296 6.21 -12.87 6.60
CA SER A 296 6.21 -12.20 7.93
C SER A 296 7.36 -11.20 8.14
N LEU A 297 7.83 -10.58 7.07
CA LEU A 297 8.93 -9.62 7.07
C LEU A 297 8.48 -8.26 7.58
N ASP A 298 9.34 -7.67 8.41
CA ASP A 298 9.30 -6.28 8.85
C ASP A 298 10.72 -5.72 8.93
N GLU A 299 10.87 -4.46 9.32
CA GLU A 299 12.18 -3.80 9.46
C GLU A 299 13.13 -4.50 10.42
N PHE A 300 12.60 -5.13 11.47
CA PHE A 300 13.41 -5.84 12.48
C PHE A 300 13.87 -7.19 11.93
N THR A 301 12.98 -7.96 11.34
CA THR A 301 13.29 -9.27 10.75
C THR A 301 14.27 -9.11 9.58
N ILE A 302 14.05 -8.13 8.70
CA ILE A 302 14.97 -7.85 7.58
C ILE A 302 16.36 -7.47 8.10
N ASN A 303 16.45 -6.59 9.08
CA ASN A 303 17.73 -6.21 9.66
C ASN A 303 18.45 -7.41 10.27
N SER A 304 17.75 -8.25 11.04
CA SER A 304 18.29 -9.47 11.64
C SER A 304 18.80 -10.47 10.57
N LEU A 305 18.03 -10.70 9.50
CA LEU A 305 18.47 -11.58 8.40
C LEU A 305 19.78 -11.09 7.77
N LEU A 306 19.87 -9.79 7.51
CA LEU A 306 21.07 -9.20 6.90
C LEU A 306 22.28 -9.21 7.84
N GLU A 307 22.08 -9.02 9.14
CA GLU A 307 23.14 -9.14 10.16
C GLU A 307 23.65 -10.59 10.28
N GLN A 308 22.81 -11.57 10.09
CA GLN A 308 23.18 -12.99 10.02
C GLN A 308 23.90 -13.37 8.72
N GLY A 309 24.10 -12.43 7.80
CA GLY A 309 24.77 -12.66 6.51
C GLY A 309 23.90 -13.42 5.50
N ALA A 310 22.58 -13.27 5.57
CA ALA A 310 21.67 -13.87 4.58
C ALA A 310 21.98 -13.38 3.16
N CYS A 311 21.97 -14.30 2.20
CA CYS A 311 22.20 -14.02 0.79
C CYS A 311 20.87 -13.70 0.11
N ILE A 312 20.40 -12.47 0.26
CA ILE A 312 19.09 -12.02 -0.23
C ILE A 312 19.28 -10.82 -1.18
N ASP A 313 18.63 -10.84 -2.33
CA ASP A 313 18.68 -9.77 -3.32
C ASP A 313 17.47 -8.83 -3.23
N SER A 314 16.29 -9.34 -2.86
CA SER A 314 15.07 -8.55 -2.74
C SER A 314 14.06 -9.15 -1.75
N PHE A 315 13.11 -8.33 -1.33
CA PHE A 315 12.11 -8.69 -0.33
C PHE A 315 10.69 -8.46 -0.88
N GLY A 316 9.83 -9.47 -0.73
CA GLY A 316 8.38 -9.34 -0.88
C GLY A 316 7.74 -9.20 0.50
N VAL A 317 7.23 -8.01 0.83
CA VAL A 317 6.69 -7.74 2.16
C VAL A 317 5.17 -7.64 2.11
N GLY A 318 4.49 -8.41 2.94
CA GLY A 318 3.03 -8.51 2.95
C GLY A 318 2.37 -7.73 4.09
N GLU A 319 1.72 -8.48 5.00
CA GLU A 319 0.82 -7.91 6.02
C GLU A 319 1.45 -6.80 6.85
N ARG A 320 2.71 -6.99 7.29
CA ARG A 320 3.38 -6.04 8.19
C ARG A 320 3.77 -4.72 7.53
N MET A 321 3.64 -4.62 6.21
CA MET A 321 3.80 -3.36 5.49
C MET A 321 2.46 -2.72 5.16
N ILE A 322 1.47 -3.52 4.69
CA ILE A 322 0.16 -3.01 4.27
C ILE A 322 -0.79 -2.72 5.44
N THR A 323 -0.46 -3.17 6.64
CA THR A 323 -1.20 -2.88 7.88
C THR A 323 -0.26 -2.21 8.87
N SER A 324 -0.61 -1.02 9.35
CA SER A 324 0.12 -0.40 10.47
C SER A 324 -0.38 -0.98 11.81
N LYS A 325 0.55 -1.23 12.73
CA LYS A 325 0.20 -1.56 14.12
C LYS A 325 -0.04 -0.32 14.96
N SER A 326 0.39 0.83 14.47
CA SER A 326 0.21 2.11 15.17
C SER A 326 -1.22 2.59 15.08
N GLU A 327 -1.65 3.28 16.11
CA GLU A 327 -2.90 4.03 16.12
C GLU A 327 -2.83 5.15 15.07
N PRO A 328 -3.96 5.50 14.45
CA PRO A 328 -4.09 6.75 13.72
C PRO A 328 -3.72 7.93 14.64
N VAL A 329 -2.97 8.88 14.13
CA VAL A 329 -2.31 9.91 14.96
C VAL A 329 -2.60 11.34 14.52
N PHE A 330 -3.37 11.53 13.43
CA PHE A 330 -3.87 12.83 12.96
C PHE A 330 -5.16 13.23 13.65
#